data_da78e88cdef9b17042684686ca9971db
#
_entry.id   da78e88cdef9b17042684686ca9971db
#
_cell.length_a   1.000
_cell.length_b   1.000
_cell.length_c   1.000
_cell.angle_alpha   90.00
_cell.angle_beta   90.00
_cell.angle_gamma   90.00
#
_symmetry.space_group_name_H-M   'P 1'
#
loop_
_entity.id
_entity.type
_entity.pdbx_description
1 polymer ?
#
loop_
_entity_poly.entity_id
_entity_poly.type
_entity_poly.pdbx_seq_one_letter_code
_entity_poly.pdbx_strand_id
1 'polypeptide(L)'
;MPRRDPIPALKQQLGAELARLLVGWNADDVAVLIGTDRPRISELRRGKLDRFSLETLIRYLARLQYRVDIGVTRQLLTREGFRRKPPAD
;
A
#
# COMPACT_ATOMS: atom_id res chain seq x y z
N MET A 1 -4.35 -7.76 24.28
CA MET A 1 -3.76 -6.79 23.39
C MET A 1 -4.24 -6.96 21.97
N PRO A 2 -4.90 -5.98 21.45
CA PRO A 2 -5.40 -6.15 20.11
C PRO A 2 -4.27 -6.23 19.12
N ARG A 3 -4.48 -7.00 18.12
CA ARG A 3 -3.53 -7.09 17.05
C ARG A 3 -3.65 -5.94 16.12
N ARG A 4 -2.54 -5.45 15.66
CA ARG A 4 -2.58 -4.44 14.67
C ARG A 4 -2.86 -5.05 13.32
N ASP A 5 -3.80 -4.46 12.62
CA ASP A 5 -4.05 -4.81 11.25
C ASP A 5 -3.02 -4.07 10.40
N PRO A 6 -2.15 -4.78 9.66
CA PRO A 6 -1.13 -4.11 8.87
C PRO A 6 -1.66 -3.41 7.62
N ILE A 7 -2.88 -3.70 7.20
CA ILE A 7 -3.38 -3.19 5.94
C ILE A 7 -3.48 -1.68 5.90
N PRO A 8 -4.05 -1.00 6.91
CA PRO A 8 -4.11 0.46 6.85
C PRO A 8 -2.74 1.12 6.75
N ALA A 9 -1.76 0.60 7.47
CA ALA A 9 -0.41 1.17 7.41
C ALA A 9 0.22 0.96 6.04
N LEU A 10 0.04 -0.21 5.46
CA LEU A 10 0.55 -0.48 4.13
C LEU A 10 -0.13 0.40 3.08
N LYS A 11 -1.44 0.60 3.21
CA LYS A 11 -2.15 1.49 2.29
C LYS A 11 -1.60 2.90 2.38
N GLN A 12 -1.36 3.37 3.59
CA GLN A 12 -0.79 4.71 3.78
C GLN A 12 0.58 4.81 3.13
N GLN A 13 1.40 3.81 3.31
CA GLN A 13 2.72 3.77 2.73
C GLN A 13 2.67 3.82 1.20
N LEU A 14 1.87 2.96 0.61
CA LEU A 14 1.77 2.91 -0.84
C LEU A 14 1.08 4.13 -1.40
N GLY A 15 0.07 4.63 -0.70
CA GLY A 15 -0.62 5.84 -1.13
C GLY A 15 0.28 7.05 -1.10
N ALA A 16 1.12 7.17 -0.06
CA ALA A 16 2.07 8.27 0.03
C ALA A 16 3.10 8.18 -1.09
N GLU A 17 3.55 6.98 -1.39
CA GLU A 17 4.50 6.80 -2.47
C GLU A 17 3.90 7.20 -3.81
N LEU A 18 2.65 6.78 -4.05
CA LEU A 18 1.95 7.16 -5.27
C LEU A 18 1.80 8.66 -5.36
N ALA A 19 1.38 9.30 -4.27
CA ALA A 19 1.20 10.75 -4.27
C ALA A 19 2.51 11.45 -4.60
N ARG A 20 3.61 10.96 -4.04
CA ARG A 20 4.93 11.53 -4.31
C ARG A 20 5.31 11.37 -5.78
N LEU A 21 5.06 10.21 -6.33
CA LEU A 21 5.42 9.94 -7.73
C LEU A 21 4.59 10.74 -8.71
N LEU A 22 3.39 11.14 -8.30
CA LEU A 22 2.49 11.85 -9.19
C LEU A 22 2.62 13.36 -9.13
N VAL A 23 3.55 13.85 -8.33
CA VAL A 23 3.77 15.29 -8.25
C VAL A 23 4.20 15.82 -9.60
N GLY A 24 3.52 16.88 -10.06
CA GLY A 24 3.84 17.49 -11.32
C GLY A 24 3.21 16.84 -12.53
N TRP A 25 2.54 15.71 -12.36
CA TRP A 25 1.89 15.04 -13.48
C TRP A 25 0.48 15.59 -13.67
N ASN A 26 0.04 15.62 -14.90
CA ASN A 26 -1.32 15.99 -15.22
C ASN A 26 -2.28 14.90 -14.77
N ALA A 27 -3.33 15.29 -14.05
CA ALA A 27 -4.25 14.31 -13.48
C ALA A 27 -4.96 13.48 -14.55
N ASP A 28 -5.32 14.10 -15.66
CA ASP A 28 -6.00 13.37 -16.72
C ASP A 28 -5.08 12.35 -17.38
N ASP A 29 -3.83 12.74 -17.59
CA ASP A 29 -2.85 11.83 -18.18
C ASP A 29 -2.60 10.63 -17.29
N VAL A 30 -2.44 10.88 -16.00
CA VAL A 30 -2.21 9.81 -15.05
C VAL A 30 -3.42 8.90 -14.98
N ALA A 31 -4.62 9.47 -14.99
CA ALA A 31 -5.83 8.67 -14.91
C ALA A 31 -5.91 7.67 -16.07
N VAL A 32 -5.55 8.12 -17.25
CA VAL A 32 -5.51 7.22 -18.41
C VAL A 32 -4.45 6.15 -18.22
N LEU A 33 -3.28 6.57 -17.79
CA LEU A 33 -2.14 5.66 -17.67
C LEU A 33 -2.40 4.54 -16.68
N ILE A 34 -2.95 4.85 -15.54
CA ILE A 34 -3.18 3.83 -14.51
C ILE A 34 -4.59 3.26 -14.53
N GLY A 35 -5.42 3.70 -15.48
CA GLY A 35 -6.73 3.08 -15.67
C GLY A 35 -7.75 3.50 -14.64
N THR A 36 -7.79 4.77 -14.31
CA THR A 36 -8.77 5.28 -13.36
C THR A 36 -9.30 6.62 -13.85
N ASP A 37 -9.84 7.44 -12.97
CA ASP A 37 -10.40 8.71 -13.35
C ASP A 37 -9.83 9.83 -12.51
N ARG A 38 -10.12 11.05 -12.91
CA ARG A 38 -9.56 12.22 -12.26
C ARG A 38 -9.93 12.34 -10.78
N PRO A 39 -11.19 12.10 -10.39
CA PRO A 39 -11.52 12.16 -8.97
C PRO A 39 -10.69 11.21 -8.12
N ARG A 40 -10.38 10.03 -8.64
CA ARG A 40 -9.55 9.07 -7.92
C ARG A 40 -8.13 9.58 -7.76
N ILE A 41 -7.60 10.19 -8.80
CA ILE A 41 -6.26 10.80 -8.71
C ILE A 41 -6.26 11.87 -7.62
N SER A 42 -7.32 12.68 -7.58
CA SER A 42 -7.43 13.71 -6.57
C SER A 42 -7.43 13.13 -5.16
N GLU A 43 -8.18 12.04 -4.96
CA GLU A 43 -8.21 11.37 -3.67
C GLU A 43 -6.84 10.83 -3.28
N LEU A 44 -6.15 10.21 -4.23
CA LEU A 44 -4.79 9.71 -3.99
C LEU A 44 -3.87 10.83 -3.53
N ARG A 45 -3.93 11.96 -4.21
CA ARG A 45 -3.06 13.09 -3.90
C ARG A 45 -3.33 13.68 -2.53
N ARG A 46 -4.58 13.56 -2.06
CA ARG A 46 -4.94 14.06 -0.75
C ARG A 46 -4.81 13.03 0.35
N GLY A 47 -4.37 11.84 0.00
CA GLY A 47 -4.20 10.79 0.98
C GLY A 47 -5.51 10.17 1.44
N LYS A 48 -6.57 10.34 0.68
CA LYS A 48 -7.86 9.73 1.01
C LYS A 48 -7.92 8.35 0.39
N LEU A 49 -7.61 7.36 1.19
CA LEU A 49 -7.40 6.01 0.68
C LEU A 49 -8.54 5.06 1.01
N ASP A 50 -9.63 5.56 1.56
CA ASP A 50 -10.72 4.70 2.02
C ASP A 50 -11.30 3.84 0.92
N ARG A 51 -11.33 4.34 -0.28
CA ARG A 51 -11.95 3.64 -1.41
C ARG A 51 -10.98 2.82 -2.21
N PHE A 52 -9.72 2.79 -1.78
CA PHE A 52 -8.70 2.04 -2.51
C PHE A 52 -8.34 0.81 -1.72
N SER A 53 -8.33 -0.32 -2.38
CA SER A 53 -7.79 -1.52 -1.77
C SER A 53 -6.27 -1.50 -1.93
N LEU A 54 -5.62 -2.28 -1.10
CA LEU A 54 -4.17 -2.42 -1.20
C LEU A 54 -3.79 -2.93 -2.59
N GLU A 55 -4.55 -3.89 -3.09
CA GLU A 55 -4.31 -4.44 -4.41
C GLU A 55 -4.40 -3.40 -5.50
N THR A 56 -5.37 -2.50 -5.39
CA THR A 56 -5.51 -1.44 -6.38
C THR A 56 -4.29 -0.54 -6.39
N LEU A 57 -3.79 -0.19 -5.21
CA LEU A 57 -2.61 0.66 -5.13
C LEU A 57 -1.39 -0.03 -5.73
N ILE A 58 -1.24 -1.32 -5.49
CA ILE A 58 -0.15 -2.08 -6.08
C ILE A 58 -0.27 -2.10 -7.60
N ARG A 59 -1.48 -2.28 -8.12
CA ARG A 59 -1.69 -2.27 -9.57
C ARG A 59 -1.36 -0.93 -10.19
N TYR A 60 -1.71 0.15 -9.51
CA TYR A 60 -1.38 1.48 -10.00
C TYR A 60 0.12 1.65 -10.11
N LEU A 61 0.85 1.22 -9.08
CA LEU A 61 2.30 1.31 -9.11
C LEU A 61 2.88 0.47 -10.23
N ALA A 62 2.34 -0.72 -10.46
CA ALA A 62 2.80 -1.56 -11.54
C ALA A 62 2.58 -0.89 -12.90
N ARG A 63 1.46 -0.22 -13.06
CA ARG A 63 1.19 0.48 -14.32
C ARG A 63 2.13 1.66 -14.53
N LEU A 64 2.67 2.21 -13.46
CA LEU A 64 3.69 3.24 -13.54
C LEU A 64 5.08 2.65 -13.67
N GLN A 65 5.18 1.35 -13.88
CA GLN A 65 6.43 0.63 -14.05
C GLN A 65 7.24 0.53 -12.76
N TYR A 66 6.58 0.54 -11.63
CA TYR A 66 7.22 0.32 -10.35
C TYR A 66 6.89 -1.07 -9.84
N ARG A 67 7.86 -1.71 -9.26
CA ARG A 67 7.68 -3.01 -8.67
C ARG A 67 7.48 -2.86 -7.17
N VAL A 68 6.52 -3.60 -6.64
CA VAL A 68 6.25 -3.58 -5.20
C VAL A 68 6.69 -4.93 -4.64
N ASP A 69 7.64 -4.87 -3.72
CA ASP A 69 8.11 -6.05 -3.03
C ASP A 69 7.67 -5.97 -1.59
N ILE A 70 7.04 -7.03 -1.11
CA ILE A 70 6.57 -7.10 0.26
C ILE A 70 7.37 -8.15 0.98
N GLY A 71 8.10 -7.72 1.98
CA GLY A 71 8.86 -8.64 2.79
C GLY A 71 8.00 -9.21 3.90
N VAL A 72 8.27 -10.46 4.21
CA VAL A 72 7.60 -11.13 5.30
C VAL A 72 8.65 -11.51 6.31
N THR A 73 8.50 -10.96 7.50
CA THR A 73 9.47 -11.20 8.56
C THR A 73 8.74 -11.74 9.76
N ARG A 74 9.27 -12.79 10.30
CA ARG A 74 8.71 -13.35 11.52
C ARG A 74 8.98 -12.41 12.68
N GLN A 75 7.95 -12.09 13.41
CA GLN A 75 8.09 -11.32 14.62
C GLN A 75 8.16 -12.26 15.80
N LEU A 76 9.09 -11.97 16.68
CA LEU A 76 9.15 -12.71 17.91
C LEU A 76 8.08 -12.20 18.84
N LEU A 77 7.27 -13.11 19.33
CA LEU A 77 6.28 -12.76 20.33
C LEU A 77 6.93 -12.71 21.68
N THR A 78 6.24 -12.10 22.62
CA THR A 78 6.69 -12.17 23.99
C THR A 78 6.66 -13.62 24.42
N ARG A 79 7.35 -13.89 25.51
CA ARG A 79 7.41 -15.24 26.00
C ARG A 79 6.03 -15.81 26.29
N GLU A 80 5.16 -14.97 26.79
CA GLU A 80 3.81 -15.43 27.08
C GLU A 80 3.01 -15.72 25.84
N GLY A 81 3.26 -14.98 24.78
CA GLY A 81 2.51 -15.18 23.55
C GLY A 81 3.10 -16.24 22.66
N PHE A 82 4.35 -16.58 22.90
CA PHE A 82 5.03 -17.49 22.01
C PHE A 82 5.60 -18.66 22.79
N ARG A 83 4.73 -19.56 23.12
CA ARG A 83 5.12 -20.69 23.92
C ARG A 83 5.72 -21.78 23.15
N ARG A 84 5.35 -21.87 21.91
CA ARG A 84 5.73 -22.98 21.09
C ARG A 84 6.80 -22.55 20.15
N LYS A 85 7.79 -23.38 19.98
CA LYS A 85 8.81 -23.08 19.03
C LYS A 85 8.29 -23.04 17.64
N PRO A 86 8.78 -22.10 16.81
CA PRO A 86 8.41 -22.13 15.41
C PRO A 86 8.92 -23.39 14.76
N PRO A 87 8.27 -23.83 13.69
CA PRO A 87 8.75 -24.99 12.98
C PRO A 87 10.14 -24.72 12.45
N ALA A 88 10.94 -25.75 12.50
CA ALA A 88 12.25 -25.65 11.93
C ALA A 88 12.13 -25.62 10.43
N ASP A 89 12.94 -24.86 9.83
CA ASP A 89 12.86 -24.78 8.38
C ASP A 89 14.00 -25.27 7.68
#